data_82896e8cf3d38a998e3d10c99f1b5617
#
_entry.id   82896e8cf3d38a998e3d10c99f1b5617
#
_cell.length_a   1.000
_cell.length_b   1.000
_cell.length_c   1.000
_cell.angle_alpha   90.00
_cell.angle_beta   90.00
_cell.angle_gamma   90.00
#
_symmetry.space_group_name_H-M   'P 1'
#
loop_
_entity.id
_entity.type
_entity.pdbx_description
1 polymer ?
#
loop_
_entity_poly.entity_id
_entity_poly.type
_entity_poly.pdbx_seq_one_letter_code
_entity_poly.pdbx_strand_id
1 'polypeptide(L)'
;MKIVDIKTYVVGTPPPHRGGRNWVFLKLTTDDGIEGIGEAYKVPFHPHTVARLIEDVGETYVIDSDPFQIERLWRTVYYGEGYEPHDHHQHPDHTVMGVLSAFEMACWDIVGKALNQPVYNLLGGQYHEKLRSYTYLYPAPGDTSRRSPHTDPEAAAQSAAAHLEEGFTAVKFDPLIDVMGSADPREPPLDRLANAESVVRSVREAVGNNCDILIGTHGQSTTSGTIRFAKRIEQYDPLWFEEPVPPENKDEMARVARSTSIPIATGERLATKFEFRELLEKQAAAILQMALGRVGGILEAKKIAGMAEAYYAQIAPHLYCGPIEAAANIQLDTCSPNFLIQESIGKLDGFHAEILKEPIQWEDGYIIPPTKPGLGVELNEEVVANHPYQPPPGR
;
A
#
# COMPACT_ATOMS: atom_id res chain seq x y z
N MET A 1 23.93 11.00 17.46
CA MET A 1 23.71 9.86 16.55
C MET A 1 23.76 10.37 15.14
N LYS A 2 24.49 9.71 14.26
CA LYS A 2 24.60 10.06 12.86
C LYS A 2 24.49 8.82 11.99
N ILE A 3 23.86 8.93 10.84
CA ILE A 3 23.84 7.89 9.83
C ILE A 3 25.23 7.86 9.15
N VAL A 4 25.87 6.68 9.11
CA VAL A 4 27.24 6.51 8.59
C VAL A 4 27.32 5.53 7.42
N ASP A 5 26.29 4.71 7.19
CA ASP A 5 26.27 3.74 6.10
C ASP A 5 24.86 3.55 5.52
N ILE A 6 24.83 3.26 4.22
CA ILE A 6 23.61 3.01 3.44
C ILE A 6 23.84 1.75 2.62
N LYS A 7 22.94 0.78 2.76
CA LYS A 7 22.95 -0.45 1.98
C LYS A 7 21.61 -0.69 1.32
N THR A 8 21.60 -0.93 0.02
CA THR A 8 20.41 -1.26 -0.75
C THR A 8 20.35 -2.74 -1.07
N TYR A 9 19.14 -3.28 -1.17
CA TYR A 9 18.88 -4.66 -1.57
C TYR A 9 17.80 -4.67 -2.66
N VAL A 10 18.09 -5.34 -3.78
CA VAL A 10 17.14 -5.55 -4.86
C VAL A 10 16.78 -7.03 -4.90
N VAL A 11 15.65 -7.35 -4.34
CA VAL A 11 15.19 -8.73 -4.13
C VAL A 11 14.21 -9.15 -5.20
N GLY A 12 14.44 -10.32 -5.81
CA GLY A 12 13.47 -10.98 -6.69
C GLY A 12 12.52 -11.86 -5.90
N THR A 13 11.23 -11.73 -6.14
CA THR A 13 10.24 -12.58 -5.48
C THR A 13 10.04 -13.90 -6.23
N PRO A 14 9.82 -15.03 -5.56
CA PRO A 14 9.47 -16.29 -6.22
C PRO A 14 8.03 -16.23 -6.79
N PRO A 15 7.72 -17.04 -7.83
CA PRO A 15 6.34 -17.22 -8.26
C PRO A 15 5.42 -17.66 -7.10
N PRO A 16 4.17 -17.20 -7.05
CA PRO A 16 3.43 -16.41 -8.06
C PRO A 16 3.66 -14.89 -8.02
N HIS A 17 4.75 -14.39 -7.43
CA HIS A 17 5.13 -12.99 -7.37
C HIS A 17 4.11 -12.09 -6.65
N ARG A 18 3.50 -12.58 -5.58
CA ARG A 18 2.60 -11.81 -4.74
C ARG A 18 3.33 -10.61 -4.12
N GLY A 19 2.75 -9.42 -4.19
CA GLY A 19 3.43 -8.19 -3.80
C GLY A 19 4.41 -7.63 -4.84
N GLY A 20 4.40 -8.18 -6.09
CA GLY A 20 5.24 -7.74 -7.19
C GLY A 20 6.43 -8.66 -7.45
N ARG A 21 7.13 -8.43 -8.58
CA ARG A 21 8.26 -9.27 -9.04
C ARG A 21 9.59 -8.96 -8.35
N ASN A 22 9.67 -7.83 -7.69
CA ASN A 22 10.86 -7.38 -6.96
C ASN A 22 10.45 -6.44 -5.83
N TRP A 23 11.30 -6.39 -4.81
CA TRP A 23 11.26 -5.43 -3.72
C TRP A 23 12.60 -4.72 -3.62
N VAL A 24 12.60 -3.44 -3.25
CA VAL A 24 13.80 -2.64 -3.04
C VAL A 24 13.84 -2.19 -1.60
N PHE A 25 14.74 -2.79 -0.82
CA PHE A 25 14.93 -2.44 0.58
C PHE A 25 16.14 -1.54 0.77
N LEU A 26 16.08 -0.75 1.80
CA LEU A 26 17.13 0.12 2.32
C LEU A 26 17.47 -0.29 3.74
N LYS A 27 18.77 -0.33 4.06
CA LYS A 27 19.27 -0.41 5.44
C LYS A 27 20.18 0.78 5.71
N LEU A 28 19.91 1.51 6.78
CA LEU A 28 20.75 2.56 7.34
C LEU A 28 21.47 2.04 8.56
N THR A 29 22.72 2.47 8.76
CA THR A 29 23.50 2.18 9.96
C THR A 29 23.99 3.48 10.59
N THR A 30 23.88 3.58 11.91
CA THR A 30 24.34 4.75 12.67
C THR A 30 25.73 4.53 13.24
N ASP A 31 26.39 5.63 13.65
CA ASP A 31 27.69 5.63 14.35
C ASP A 31 27.65 4.86 15.70
N ASP A 32 26.48 4.69 16.29
CA ASP A 32 26.24 3.85 17.47
C ASP A 32 25.94 2.38 17.14
N GLY A 33 25.92 2.01 15.86
CA GLY A 33 25.66 0.64 15.38
C GLY A 33 24.19 0.24 15.35
N ILE A 34 23.25 1.18 15.50
CA ILE A 34 21.82 0.88 15.34
C ILE A 34 21.49 0.83 13.85
N GLU A 35 20.81 -0.21 13.44
CA GLU A 35 20.35 -0.42 12.06
C GLU A 35 18.85 -0.16 11.93
N GLY A 36 18.44 0.55 10.88
CA GLY A 36 17.04 0.74 10.49
C GLY A 36 16.79 0.34 9.05
N ILE A 37 15.59 -0.16 8.80
CA ILE A 37 15.18 -0.68 7.49
C ILE A 37 14.00 0.09 6.92
N GLY A 38 13.97 0.22 5.58
CA GLY A 38 12.87 0.83 4.84
C GLY A 38 12.65 0.13 3.50
N GLU A 39 11.55 0.44 2.86
CA GLU A 39 11.19 -0.09 1.55
C GLU A 39 10.74 1.02 0.62
N ALA A 40 11.28 1.05 -0.60
CA ALA A 40 10.79 1.92 -1.66
C ALA A 40 9.72 1.19 -2.47
N TYR A 41 8.50 1.75 -2.50
CA TYR A 41 7.44 1.18 -3.30
C TYR A 41 7.80 1.16 -4.78
N LYS A 42 7.24 0.18 -5.46
CA LYS A 42 7.37 -0.06 -6.90
C LYS A 42 7.20 1.22 -7.72
N VAL A 43 8.26 1.58 -8.44
CA VAL A 43 8.28 2.68 -9.42
C VAL A 43 8.45 2.11 -10.83
N PRO A 44 8.08 2.84 -11.90
CA PRO A 44 8.09 2.34 -13.28
C PRO A 44 9.49 2.22 -13.88
N PHE A 45 10.52 2.11 -13.05
CA PHE A 45 11.92 1.96 -13.45
C PHE A 45 12.47 0.58 -13.10
N HIS A 46 13.60 0.25 -13.69
CA HIS A 46 14.33 -0.95 -13.31
C HIS A 46 14.72 -0.86 -11.82
N PRO A 47 14.55 -1.92 -11.01
CA PRO A 47 14.74 -1.82 -9.56
C PRO A 47 16.18 -1.44 -9.16
N HIS A 48 17.20 -1.79 -9.93
CA HIS A 48 18.56 -1.29 -9.69
C HIS A 48 18.73 0.21 -9.95
N THR A 49 17.90 0.82 -10.82
CA THR A 49 17.85 2.28 -10.97
C THR A 49 17.31 2.94 -9.71
N VAL A 50 16.28 2.34 -9.10
CA VAL A 50 15.74 2.81 -7.82
C VAL A 50 16.77 2.69 -6.70
N ALA A 51 17.47 1.56 -6.62
CA ALA A 51 18.56 1.37 -5.66
C ALA A 51 19.66 2.43 -5.85
N ARG A 52 20.04 2.74 -7.11
CA ARG A 52 21.03 3.81 -7.38
C ARG A 52 20.52 5.19 -6.98
N LEU A 53 19.23 5.49 -7.18
CA LEU A 53 18.64 6.75 -6.71
C LEU A 53 18.64 6.84 -5.17
N ILE A 54 18.39 5.74 -4.48
CA ILE A 54 18.54 5.68 -3.02
C ILE A 54 19.98 6.01 -2.61
N GLU A 55 20.97 5.42 -3.28
CA GLU A 55 22.40 5.70 -3.00
C GLU A 55 22.73 7.17 -3.25
N ASP A 56 22.35 7.75 -4.39
CA ASP A 56 22.61 9.16 -4.72
C ASP A 56 21.97 10.13 -3.72
N VAL A 57 20.70 9.92 -3.38
CA VAL A 57 19.97 10.72 -2.37
C VAL A 57 20.61 10.54 -1.00
N GLY A 58 20.99 9.31 -0.68
CA GLY A 58 21.62 8.97 0.58
C GLY A 58 22.98 9.65 0.77
N GLU A 59 23.85 9.57 -0.24
CA GLU A 59 25.16 10.24 -0.24
C GLU A 59 25.03 11.76 -0.13
N THR A 60 24.01 12.33 -0.78
CA THR A 60 23.80 13.78 -0.83
C THR A 60 23.18 14.36 0.45
N TYR A 61 22.17 13.69 1.04
CA TYR A 61 21.32 14.29 2.06
C TYR A 61 21.27 13.52 3.39
N VAL A 62 21.60 12.22 3.39
CA VAL A 62 21.32 11.34 4.53
C VAL A 62 22.57 11.01 5.34
N ILE A 63 23.71 10.73 4.67
CA ILE A 63 24.98 10.50 5.37
C ILE A 63 25.32 11.73 6.23
N ASP A 64 25.84 11.50 7.41
CA ASP A 64 26.13 12.48 8.47
C ASP A 64 24.91 13.19 9.07
N SER A 65 23.69 12.89 8.62
CA SER A 65 22.46 13.43 9.23
C SER A 65 22.08 12.72 10.53
N ASP A 66 21.25 13.38 11.34
CA ASP A 66 20.69 12.81 12.57
C ASP A 66 19.35 12.15 12.26
N PRO A 67 19.19 10.81 12.45
CA PRO A 67 17.95 10.09 12.17
C PRO A 67 16.76 10.57 13.00
N PHE A 68 16.96 11.28 14.10
CA PHE A 68 15.87 11.90 14.88
C PHE A 68 15.27 13.13 14.20
N GLN A 69 15.94 13.72 13.20
CA GLN A 69 15.47 14.91 12.49
C GLN A 69 14.61 14.54 11.26
N ILE A 70 13.64 13.65 11.44
CA ILE A 70 12.84 13.06 10.35
C ILE A 70 12.15 14.13 9.49
N GLU A 71 11.46 15.10 10.11
CA GLU A 71 10.78 16.18 9.37
C GLU A 71 11.78 17.05 8.60
N ARG A 72 12.95 17.30 9.16
CA ARG A 72 14.02 18.06 8.48
C ARG A 72 14.55 17.30 7.28
N LEU A 73 14.87 16.01 7.46
CA LEU A 73 15.33 15.15 6.36
C LEU A 73 14.28 15.10 5.25
N TRP A 74 13.01 14.89 5.62
CA TRP A 74 11.90 14.88 4.67
C TRP A 74 11.86 16.14 3.82
N ARG A 75 11.96 17.33 4.45
CA ARG A 75 11.93 18.61 3.75
C ARG A 75 13.17 18.85 2.90
N THR A 76 14.35 18.49 3.40
CA THR A 76 15.59 18.63 2.67
C THR A 76 15.58 17.82 1.37
N VAL A 77 15.15 16.55 1.43
CA VAL A 77 15.05 15.70 0.23
C VAL A 77 13.91 16.18 -0.68
N TYR A 78 12.74 16.49 -0.11
CA TYR A 78 11.57 16.93 -0.88
C TYR A 78 11.80 18.22 -1.66
N TYR A 79 12.50 19.19 -1.07
CA TYR A 79 12.78 20.48 -1.70
C TYR A 79 14.15 20.55 -2.37
N GLY A 80 14.99 19.53 -2.25
CA GLY A 80 16.38 19.54 -2.77
C GLY A 80 17.25 20.60 -2.10
N GLU A 81 16.97 20.93 -0.83
CA GLU A 81 17.64 22.01 -0.11
C GLU A 81 19.14 21.73 0.09
N GLY A 82 19.99 22.65 -0.34
CA GLY A 82 21.43 22.60 -0.12
C GLY A 82 22.25 21.94 -1.23
N TYR A 83 21.64 21.42 -2.29
CA TYR A 83 22.38 20.88 -3.44
C TYR A 83 23.02 21.99 -4.27
N GLU A 84 22.23 23.02 -4.63
CA GLU A 84 22.71 24.25 -5.27
C GLU A 84 22.06 25.48 -4.63
N PRO A 85 22.73 26.65 -4.52
CA PRO A 85 22.22 27.79 -3.77
C PRO A 85 20.88 28.38 -4.23
N HIS A 86 20.42 28.04 -5.42
CA HIS A 86 19.19 28.54 -6.04
C HIS A 86 18.34 27.45 -6.67
N ASP A 87 18.71 26.19 -6.46
CA ASP A 87 18.00 25.04 -7.00
C ASP A 87 16.84 24.69 -6.06
N HIS A 88 15.72 25.36 -6.26
CA HIS A 88 14.49 24.97 -5.60
C HIS A 88 13.85 23.84 -6.39
N HIS A 89 13.59 22.76 -5.71
CA HIS A 89 12.89 21.63 -6.26
C HIS A 89 11.53 22.05 -6.83
N GLN A 90 11.35 21.96 -8.13
CA GLN A 90 10.18 22.52 -8.78
C GLN A 90 8.98 21.58 -8.68
N HIS A 91 9.18 20.26 -8.77
CA HIS A 91 8.13 19.26 -8.66
C HIS A 91 8.69 17.93 -8.17
N PRO A 92 8.45 17.52 -6.92
CA PRO A 92 8.74 16.17 -6.48
C PRO A 92 7.84 15.20 -7.24
N ASP A 93 8.46 14.26 -7.93
CA ASP A 93 7.74 13.19 -8.58
C ASP A 93 7.57 11.98 -7.65
N HIS A 94 6.76 11.03 -8.06
CA HIS A 94 6.50 9.82 -7.28
C HIS A 94 7.76 8.96 -7.07
N THR A 95 8.79 9.10 -7.92
CA THR A 95 10.05 8.37 -7.76
C THR A 95 10.83 8.89 -6.57
N VAL A 96 10.97 10.21 -6.45
CA VAL A 96 11.60 10.85 -5.28
C VAL A 96 10.84 10.51 -4.01
N MET A 97 9.51 10.53 -4.06
CA MET A 97 8.68 10.21 -2.91
C MET A 97 8.85 8.76 -2.46
N GLY A 98 9.01 7.81 -3.37
CA GLY A 98 9.30 6.41 -3.02
C GLY A 98 10.65 6.25 -2.33
N VAL A 99 11.69 6.93 -2.83
CA VAL A 99 13.02 6.95 -2.22
C VAL A 99 13.00 7.61 -0.83
N LEU A 100 12.33 8.76 -0.73
CA LEU A 100 12.15 9.48 0.54
C LEU A 100 11.40 8.64 1.57
N SER A 101 10.35 7.91 1.14
CA SER A 101 9.58 7.01 2.01
C SER A 101 10.46 5.92 2.62
N ALA A 102 11.37 5.33 1.83
CA ALA A 102 12.28 4.31 2.33
C ALA A 102 13.24 4.86 3.41
N PHE A 103 13.79 6.05 3.20
CA PHE A 103 14.64 6.71 4.21
C PHE A 103 13.86 7.06 5.47
N GLU A 104 12.66 7.57 5.33
CA GLU A 104 11.81 7.99 6.43
C GLU A 104 11.42 6.80 7.32
N MET A 105 11.00 5.67 6.72
CA MET A 105 10.74 4.43 7.44
C MET A 105 11.97 3.92 8.19
N ALA A 106 13.14 3.92 7.54
CA ALA A 106 14.39 3.48 8.16
C ALA A 106 14.81 4.38 9.33
N CYS A 107 14.59 5.69 9.24
CA CYS A 107 14.81 6.61 10.36
C CYS A 107 13.86 6.34 11.52
N TRP A 108 12.57 6.08 11.26
CA TRP A 108 11.63 5.69 12.32
C TRP A 108 12.03 4.38 13.00
N ASP A 109 12.52 3.41 12.22
CA ASP A 109 13.00 2.14 12.77
C ASP A 109 14.21 2.37 13.70
N ILE A 110 15.18 3.21 13.30
CA ILE A 110 16.30 3.62 14.15
C ILE A 110 15.81 4.31 15.43
N VAL A 111 14.94 5.30 15.29
CA VAL A 111 14.41 6.08 16.43
C VAL A 111 13.68 5.17 17.43
N GLY A 112 12.83 4.28 16.92
CA GLY A 112 12.13 3.31 17.77
C GLY A 112 13.08 2.38 18.49
N LYS A 113 14.10 1.85 17.82
CA LYS A 113 15.15 0.99 18.43
C LYS A 113 15.98 1.75 19.44
N ALA A 114 16.40 2.97 19.14
CA ALA A 114 17.18 3.81 20.05
C ALA A 114 16.43 4.14 21.33
N LEU A 115 15.11 4.32 21.27
CA LEU A 115 14.24 4.61 22.40
C LEU A 115 13.64 3.34 23.04
N ASN A 116 13.94 2.17 22.49
CA ASN A 116 13.37 0.89 22.91
C ASN A 116 11.82 0.91 22.92
N GLN A 117 11.22 1.47 21.86
CA GLN A 117 9.77 1.59 21.66
C GLN A 117 9.37 1.17 20.26
N PRO A 118 8.22 0.51 20.06
CA PRO A 118 7.62 0.41 18.75
C PRO A 118 7.20 1.82 18.25
N VAL A 119 7.23 2.03 16.93
CA VAL A 119 6.99 3.36 16.34
C VAL A 119 5.62 3.90 16.68
N TYR A 120 4.57 3.08 16.75
CA TYR A 120 3.22 3.54 17.11
C TYR A 120 3.16 4.20 18.49
N ASN A 121 4.02 3.80 19.45
CA ASN A 121 4.09 4.47 20.77
C ASN A 121 4.61 5.90 20.67
N LEU A 122 5.48 6.18 19.69
CA LEU A 122 6.03 7.50 19.43
C LEU A 122 5.08 8.40 18.64
N LEU A 123 4.06 7.80 18.01
CA LEU A 123 3.06 8.47 17.17
C LEU A 123 1.71 8.68 17.89
N GLY A 124 1.64 8.43 19.19
CA GLY A 124 0.43 8.66 19.99
C GLY A 124 0.00 7.47 20.86
N GLY A 125 0.66 6.32 20.70
CA GLY A 125 0.38 5.12 21.48
C GLY A 125 -0.56 4.15 20.76
N GLN A 126 -0.68 2.96 21.34
CA GLN A 126 -1.54 1.91 20.80
C GLN A 126 -3.02 2.27 20.98
N TYR A 127 -3.74 2.44 19.90
CA TYR A 127 -5.20 2.63 19.88
C TYR A 127 -5.93 1.30 19.57
N HIS A 128 -5.41 0.54 18.59
CA HIS A 128 -5.96 -0.75 18.18
C HIS A 128 -5.08 -1.90 18.72
N GLU A 129 -5.70 -2.87 19.41
CA GLU A 129 -5.01 -4.06 19.90
C GLU A 129 -4.75 -5.09 18.79
N LYS A 130 -5.59 -5.09 17.76
CA LYS A 130 -5.48 -5.91 16.55
C LYS A 130 -6.05 -5.15 15.36
N LEU A 131 -5.52 -5.40 14.18
CA LEU A 131 -5.88 -4.70 12.95
C LEU A 131 -6.67 -5.63 12.05
N ARG A 132 -7.93 -5.32 11.78
CA ARG A 132 -8.72 -6.04 10.79
C ARG A 132 -8.01 -5.99 9.44
N SER A 133 -7.97 -7.12 8.71
CA SER A 133 -7.33 -7.19 7.41
C SER A 133 -8.23 -7.78 6.33
N TYR A 134 -7.91 -7.46 5.07
CA TYR A 134 -8.51 -8.06 3.89
C TYR A 134 -7.45 -8.54 2.91
N THR A 135 -7.84 -9.42 2.01
CA THR A 135 -6.95 -9.88 0.93
C THR A 135 -7.66 -9.85 -0.42
N TYR A 136 -6.86 -9.80 -1.50
CA TYR A 136 -7.38 -10.06 -2.84
C TYR A 136 -7.87 -11.50 -2.98
N LEU A 137 -8.84 -11.70 -3.85
CA LEU A 137 -9.19 -13.05 -4.30
C LEU A 137 -8.05 -13.60 -5.15
N TYR A 138 -7.39 -14.62 -4.66
CA TYR A 138 -6.38 -15.38 -5.38
C TYR A 138 -6.94 -16.74 -5.80
N PRO A 139 -6.46 -17.31 -6.93
CA PRO A 139 -6.76 -18.70 -7.26
C PRO A 139 -6.39 -19.62 -6.09
N ALA A 140 -7.23 -20.61 -5.80
CA ALA A 140 -6.97 -21.57 -4.75
C ALA A 140 -5.63 -22.29 -4.98
N PRO A 141 -4.89 -22.69 -3.94
CA PRO A 141 -3.67 -23.47 -4.07
C PRO A 141 -3.93 -24.72 -4.89
N GLY A 142 -3.18 -24.92 -5.99
CA GLY A 142 -3.34 -26.07 -6.88
C GLY A 142 -4.45 -25.93 -7.94
N ASP A 143 -5.12 -24.80 -8.02
CA ASP A 143 -6.09 -24.55 -9.10
C ASP A 143 -5.37 -24.46 -10.46
N THR A 144 -5.69 -25.38 -11.35
CA THR A 144 -5.18 -25.46 -12.72
C THR A 144 -6.20 -24.98 -13.75
N SER A 145 -7.38 -24.53 -13.32
CA SER A 145 -8.49 -24.16 -14.21
C SER A 145 -8.20 -22.96 -15.09
N ARG A 146 -7.22 -22.11 -14.72
CA ARG A 146 -6.90 -20.82 -15.34
C ARG A 146 -8.07 -19.82 -15.35
N ARG A 147 -9.12 -20.08 -14.57
CA ARG A 147 -10.20 -19.11 -14.40
C ARG A 147 -9.72 -18.01 -13.45
N SER A 148 -10.03 -16.78 -13.79
CA SER A 148 -9.67 -15.65 -12.94
C SER A 148 -10.77 -15.39 -11.91
N PRO A 149 -10.47 -15.35 -10.61
CA PRO A 149 -11.46 -14.99 -9.59
C PRO A 149 -11.92 -13.53 -9.69
N HIS A 150 -11.35 -12.76 -10.60
CA HIS A 150 -11.77 -11.38 -10.89
C HIS A 150 -12.87 -11.30 -11.95
N THR A 151 -12.90 -12.23 -12.90
CA THR A 151 -13.77 -12.15 -14.08
C THR A 151 -14.66 -13.38 -14.31
N ASP A 152 -14.42 -14.47 -13.59
CA ASP A 152 -15.27 -15.68 -13.63
C ASP A 152 -16.09 -15.76 -12.34
N PRO A 153 -17.43 -15.69 -12.40
CA PRO A 153 -18.31 -15.66 -11.23
C PRO A 153 -18.18 -16.87 -10.31
N GLU A 154 -17.97 -18.08 -10.88
CA GLU A 154 -17.83 -19.31 -10.09
C GLU A 154 -16.48 -19.35 -9.37
N ALA A 155 -15.39 -19.01 -10.06
CA ALA A 155 -14.06 -18.93 -9.45
C ALA A 155 -13.99 -17.85 -8.37
N ALA A 156 -14.66 -16.71 -8.58
CA ALA A 156 -14.78 -15.64 -7.59
C ALA A 156 -15.49 -16.11 -6.31
N ALA A 157 -16.63 -16.76 -6.46
CA ALA A 157 -17.42 -17.30 -5.35
C ALA A 157 -16.63 -18.36 -4.55
N GLN A 158 -15.96 -19.29 -5.24
CA GLN A 158 -15.14 -20.32 -4.61
C GLN A 158 -13.95 -19.73 -3.84
N SER A 159 -13.24 -18.78 -4.45
CA SER A 159 -12.12 -18.10 -3.79
C SER A 159 -12.57 -17.29 -2.57
N ALA A 160 -13.67 -16.56 -2.68
CA ALA A 160 -14.22 -15.78 -1.57
C ALA A 160 -14.66 -16.68 -0.38
N ALA A 161 -15.33 -17.80 -0.66
CA ALA A 161 -15.73 -18.76 0.36
C ALA A 161 -14.47 -19.37 1.06
N ALA A 162 -13.44 -19.71 0.31
CA ALA A 162 -12.19 -20.22 0.88
C ALA A 162 -11.51 -19.20 1.81
N HIS A 163 -11.43 -17.93 1.42
CA HIS A 163 -10.87 -16.89 2.29
C HIS A 163 -11.70 -16.61 3.54
N LEU A 164 -13.04 -16.72 3.44
CA LEU A 164 -13.91 -16.66 4.62
C LEU A 164 -13.63 -17.82 5.59
N GLU A 165 -13.47 -19.05 5.07
CA GLU A 165 -13.09 -20.22 5.88
C GLU A 165 -11.70 -20.07 6.52
N GLU A 166 -10.79 -19.35 5.86
CA GLU A 166 -9.47 -19.01 6.40
C GLU A 166 -9.52 -17.97 7.53
N GLY A 167 -10.66 -17.32 7.77
CA GLY A 167 -10.85 -16.32 8.82
C GLY A 167 -10.94 -14.87 8.32
N PHE A 168 -10.77 -14.60 7.03
CA PHE A 168 -10.94 -13.24 6.51
C PHE A 168 -12.40 -12.79 6.61
N THR A 169 -12.60 -11.54 7.03
CA THR A 169 -13.91 -10.90 7.14
C THR A 169 -14.15 -9.87 6.03
N ALA A 170 -13.21 -9.75 5.11
CA ALA A 170 -13.30 -8.87 3.94
C ALA A 170 -12.41 -9.39 2.80
N VAL A 171 -12.90 -9.28 1.56
CA VAL A 171 -12.18 -9.71 0.34
C VAL A 171 -12.27 -8.66 -0.75
N LYS A 172 -11.16 -8.45 -1.49
CA LYS A 172 -11.06 -7.50 -2.59
C LYS A 172 -10.93 -8.21 -3.94
N PHE A 173 -11.58 -7.68 -4.98
CA PHE A 173 -11.44 -8.17 -6.34
C PHE A 173 -11.73 -7.06 -7.36
N ASP A 174 -11.18 -7.20 -8.58
CA ASP A 174 -11.37 -6.25 -9.66
C ASP A 174 -12.22 -6.87 -10.79
N PRO A 175 -13.55 -6.68 -10.78
CA PRO A 175 -14.44 -7.28 -11.78
C PRO A 175 -14.37 -6.59 -13.14
N LEU A 176 -13.64 -5.47 -13.26
CA LEU A 176 -13.42 -4.74 -14.52
C LEU A 176 -11.98 -4.87 -15.04
N ILE A 177 -11.15 -5.75 -14.49
CA ILE A 177 -9.73 -5.87 -14.82
C ILE A 177 -9.48 -6.17 -16.30
N ASP A 178 -10.39 -6.85 -16.98
CA ASP A 178 -10.31 -7.17 -18.40
C ASP A 178 -10.74 -5.99 -19.34
N VAL A 179 -11.25 -4.89 -18.77
CA VAL A 179 -11.43 -3.62 -19.48
C VAL A 179 -10.11 -2.88 -19.66
N MET A 180 -9.07 -3.26 -18.92
CA MET A 180 -7.70 -2.71 -18.99
C MET A 180 -6.99 -3.12 -20.29
N GLY A 181 -7.50 -2.69 -21.46
CA GLY A 181 -6.84 -2.91 -22.75
C GLY A 181 -5.90 -1.78 -23.19
N SER A 182 -5.92 -0.64 -22.49
CA SER A 182 -5.12 0.55 -22.82
C SER A 182 -4.82 1.36 -21.56
N ALA A 183 -3.84 2.26 -21.62
CA ALA A 183 -3.54 3.21 -20.55
C ALA A 183 -4.67 4.21 -20.30
N ASP A 184 -5.52 4.46 -21.30
CA ASP A 184 -6.64 5.39 -21.20
C ASP A 184 -7.90 4.72 -20.67
N PRO A 185 -8.71 5.40 -19.83
CA PRO A 185 -9.97 4.88 -19.34
C PRO A 185 -10.96 4.65 -20.51
N ARG A 186 -11.69 3.54 -20.45
CA ARG A 186 -12.66 3.15 -21.50
C ARG A 186 -14.07 3.04 -20.95
N GLU A 187 -15.05 3.32 -21.80
CA GLU A 187 -16.46 3.01 -21.50
C GLU A 187 -16.65 1.49 -21.59
N PRO A 188 -17.02 0.81 -20.49
CA PRO A 188 -17.22 -0.63 -20.50
C PRO A 188 -18.44 -1.01 -21.38
N PRO A 189 -18.31 -1.99 -22.27
CA PRO A 189 -19.45 -2.50 -23.02
C PRO A 189 -20.45 -3.24 -22.13
N LEU A 190 -21.68 -3.39 -22.59
CA LEU A 190 -22.79 -3.92 -21.79
C LEU A 190 -22.54 -5.35 -21.28
N ASP A 191 -21.93 -6.20 -22.08
CA ASP A 191 -21.59 -7.58 -21.71
C ASP A 191 -20.56 -7.61 -20.58
N ARG A 192 -19.57 -6.69 -20.58
CA ARG A 192 -18.58 -6.56 -19.51
C ARG A 192 -19.22 -6.06 -18.22
N LEU A 193 -20.11 -5.06 -18.30
CA LEU A 193 -20.86 -4.59 -17.13
C LEU A 193 -21.75 -5.69 -16.55
N ALA A 194 -22.40 -6.49 -17.40
CA ALA A 194 -23.23 -7.61 -16.94
C ALA A 194 -22.41 -8.73 -16.31
N ASN A 195 -21.23 -9.05 -16.87
CA ASN A 195 -20.32 -10.02 -16.28
C ASN A 195 -19.78 -9.54 -14.94
N ALA A 196 -19.31 -8.30 -14.85
CA ALA A 196 -18.79 -7.70 -13.63
C ALA A 196 -19.86 -7.70 -12.51
N GLU A 197 -21.10 -7.35 -12.83
CA GLU A 197 -22.21 -7.46 -11.88
C GLU A 197 -22.44 -8.91 -11.43
N SER A 198 -22.33 -9.89 -12.35
CA SER A 198 -22.48 -11.31 -12.03
C SER A 198 -21.38 -11.80 -11.07
N VAL A 199 -20.13 -11.34 -11.25
CA VAL A 199 -19.03 -11.63 -10.32
C VAL A 199 -19.34 -11.09 -8.94
N VAL A 200 -19.73 -9.81 -8.82
CA VAL A 200 -20.08 -9.18 -7.53
C VAL A 200 -21.22 -9.93 -6.83
N ARG A 201 -22.26 -10.26 -7.57
CA ARG A 201 -23.39 -11.04 -7.06
C ARG A 201 -22.93 -12.41 -6.53
N SER A 202 -22.16 -13.17 -7.31
CA SER A 202 -21.71 -14.51 -6.92
C SER A 202 -20.83 -14.48 -5.68
N VAL A 203 -19.96 -13.49 -5.53
CA VAL A 203 -19.17 -13.30 -4.30
C VAL A 203 -20.09 -13.00 -3.11
N ARG A 204 -21.04 -12.04 -3.24
CA ARG A 204 -21.98 -11.71 -2.16
C ARG A 204 -22.83 -12.91 -1.75
N GLU A 205 -23.33 -13.68 -2.71
CA GLU A 205 -24.12 -14.89 -2.45
C GLU A 205 -23.30 -15.96 -1.71
N ALA A 206 -22.00 -16.10 -2.04
CA ALA A 206 -21.10 -17.07 -1.42
C ALA A 206 -20.73 -16.71 0.03
N VAL A 207 -20.48 -15.42 0.32
CA VAL A 207 -20.00 -14.99 1.65
C VAL A 207 -21.11 -14.45 2.56
N GLY A 208 -22.29 -14.16 2.01
CA GLY A 208 -23.44 -13.59 2.76
C GLY A 208 -23.06 -12.26 3.42
N ASN A 209 -23.55 -12.03 4.64
CA ASN A 209 -23.29 -10.82 5.43
C ASN A 209 -22.11 -10.98 6.41
N ASN A 210 -21.38 -12.09 6.35
CA ASN A 210 -20.28 -12.38 7.26
C ASN A 210 -18.94 -11.86 6.76
N CYS A 211 -18.89 -11.36 5.52
CA CYS A 211 -17.68 -10.85 4.90
C CYS A 211 -18.01 -9.62 4.05
N ASP A 212 -17.26 -8.55 4.24
CA ASP A 212 -17.34 -7.37 3.38
C ASP A 212 -16.74 -7.67 2.00
N ILE A 213 -17.33 -7.08 0.97
CA ILE A 213 -16.79 -7.15 -0.39
C ILE A 213 -16.27 -5.78 -0.81
N LEU A 214 -15.10 -5.77 -1.40
CA LEU A 214 -14.36 -4.57 -1.77
C LEU A 214 -14.10 -4.60 -3.26
N ILE A 215 -14.58 -3.57 -3.97
CA ILE A 215 -14.38 -3.45 -5.41
C ILE A 215 -13.09 -2.69 -5.66
N GLY A 216 -12.05 -3.40 -6.12
CA GLY A 216 -10.69 -2.91 -6.24
C GLY A 216 -10.29 -2.61 -7.67
N THR A 217 -10.93 -1.60 -8.31
CA THR A 217 -10.54 -1.16 -9.65
C THR A 217 -9.30 -0.25 -9.62
N HIS A 218 -8.74 0.04 -10.79
CA HIS A 218 -7.51 0.82 -10.97
C HIS A 218 -7.69 1.98 -11.97
N GLY A 219 -8.87 2.60 -11.99
CA GLY A 219 -9.16 3.73 -12.87
C GLY A 219 -9.29 3.38 -14.35
N GLN A 220 -9.63 2.15 -14.70
CA GLN A 220 -9.72 1.70 -16.09
C GLN A 220 -11.00 2.12 -16.81
N SER A 221 -11.97 2.71 -16.10
CA SER A 221 -13.25 3.10 -16.66
C SER A 221 -13.42 4.63 -16.76
N THR A 222 -14.28 5.06 -17.71
CA THR A 222 -14.73 6.45 -17.77
C THR A 222 -15.68 6.77 -16.62
N THR A 223 -15.86 8.05 -16.29
CA THR A 223 -16.80 8.48 -15.25
C THR A 223 -18.22 7.98 -15.50
N SER A 224 -18.70 8.03 -16.73
CA SER A 224 -20.03 7.52 -17.09
C SER A 224 -20.14 6.00 -16.94
N GLY A 225 -19.14 5.27 -17.40
CA GLY A 225 -19.06 3.81 -17.27
C GLY A 225 -19.05 3.36 -15.82
N THR A 226 -18.24 4.02 -15.00
CA THR A 226 -18.16 3.78 -13.57
C THR A 226 -19.50 4.04 -12.86
N ILE A 227 -20.18 5.15 -13.15
CA ILE A 227 -21.50 5.45 -12.55
C ILE A 227 -22.53 4.39 -12.96
N ARG A 228 -22.50 3.92 -14.21
CA ARG A 228 -23.38 2.83 -14.68
C ARG A 228 -23.07 1.52 -13.95
N PHE A 229 -21.80 1.21 -13.70
CA PHE A 229 -21.41 0.03 -12.95
C PHE A 229 -21.81 0.15 -11.48
N ALA A 230 -21.49 1.25 -10.82
CA ALA A 230 -21.84 1.50 -9.42
C ALA A 230 -23.33 1.27 -9.15
N LYS A 231 -24.21 1.83 -10.00
CA LYS A 231 -25.67 1.63 -9.90
C LYS A 231 -26.14 0.19 -10.02
N ARG A 232 -25.38 -0.67 -10.68
CA ARG A 232 -25.71 -2.09 -10.79
C ARG A 232 -25.35 -2.85 -9.53
N ILE A 233 -24.24 -2.45 -8.87
CA ILE A 233 -23.68 -3.19 -7.74
C ILE A 233 -24.08 -2.64 -6.37
N GLU A 234 -24.70 -1.47 -6.28
CA GLU A 234 -25.20 -0.89 -5.00
C GLU A 234 -26.06 -1.87 -4.20
N GLN A 235 -26.90 -2.67 -4.88
CA GLN A 235 -27.74 -3.67 -4.25
C GLN A 235 -27.00 -4.80 -3.50
N TYR A 236 -25.70 -4.96 -3.79
CA TYR A 236 -24.85 -5.97 -3.14
C TYR A 236 -24.03 -5.38 -1.98
N ASP A 237 -24.23 -4.11 -1.65
CA ASP A 237 -23.66 -3.38 -0.52
C ASP A 237 -22.13 -3.57 -0.37
N PRO A 238 -21.32 -3.15 -1.35
CA PRO A 238 -19.86 -3.17 -1.21
C PRO A 238 -19.40 -2.19 -0.14
N LEU A 239 -18.37 -2.57 0.64
CA LEU A 239 -17.76 -1.66 1.63
C LEU A 239 -17.14 -0.43 0.97
N TRP A 240 -16.56 -0.61 -0.23
CA TRP A 240 -16.09 0.50 -1.06
C TRP A 240 -16.03 0.17 -2.55
N PHE A 241 -15.91 1.22 -3.34
CA PHE A 241 -15.51 1.19 -4.73
C PHE A 241 -14.19 1.97 -4.88
N GLU A 242 -13.09 1.26 -5.13
CA GLU A 242 -11.73 1.78 -5.19
C GLU A 242 -11.38 2.27 -6.57
N GLU A 243 -10.69 3.43 -6.63
CA GLU A 243 -10.20 4.06 -7.85
C GLU A 243 -11.16 3.96 -9.05
N PRO A 244 -12.41 4.41 -8.89
CA PRO A 244 -13.44 4.24 -9.92
C PRO A 244 -13.11 4.94 -11.24
N VAL A 245 -12.26 5.98 -11.18
CA VAL A 245 -11.68 6.70 -12.32
C VAL A 245 -10.20 6.99 -12.03
N PRO A 246 -9.40 7.35 -13.05
CA PRO A 246 -8.01 7.75 -12.82
C PRO A 246 -7.87 8.85 -11.77
N PRO A 247 -6.86 8.77 -10.87
CA PRO A 247 -6.72 9.67 -9.73
C PRO A 247 -6.30 11.10 -10.10
N GLU A 248 -5.89 11.35 -11.33
CA GLU A 248 -5.48 12.67 -11.81
C GLU A 248 -6.62 13.68 -11.78
N ASN A 249 -7.85 13.23 -12.05
CA ASN A 249 -9.03 14.12 -12.06
C ASN A 249 -9.93 13.87 -10.85
N LYS A 250 -9.61 14.54 -9.75
CA LYS A 250 -10.34 14.44 -8.50
C LYS A 250 -11.76 15.02 -8.56
N ASP A 251 -12.05 15.93 -9.51
CA ASP A 251 -13.41 16.45 -9.73
C ASP A 251 -14.32 15.37 -10.33
N GLU A 252 -13.83 14.59 -11.29
CA GLU A 252 -14.58 13.46 -11.84
C GLU A 252 -14.74 12.33 -10.82
N MET A 253 -13.74 12.08 -9.96
CA MET A 253 -13.89 11.14 -8.84
C MET A 253 -14.96 11.62 -7.86
N ALA A 254 -14.97 12.89 -7.51
CA ALA A 254 -16.02 13.51 -6.67
C ALA A 254 -17.41 13.42 -7.33
N ARG A 255 -17.49 13.49 -8.66
CA ARG A 255 -18.74 13.26 -9.41
C ARG A 255 -19.23 11.83 -9.25
N VAL A 256 -18.34 10.83 -9.31
CA VAL A 256 -18.70 9.44 -9.03
C VAL A 256 -19.20 9.33 -7.58
N ALA A 257 -18.44 9.84 -6.61
CA ALA A 257 -18.81 9.80 -5.18
C ALA A 257 -20.23 10.34 -4.91
N ARG A 258 -20.63 11.41 -5.59
CA ARG A 258 -21.99 11.98 -5.47
C ARG A 258 -23.06 11.18 -6.22
N SER A 259 -22.69 10.22 -7.06
CA SER A 259 -23.62 9.47 -7.93
C SER A 259 -23.95 8.06 -7.41
N THR A 260 -23.36 7.65 -6.30
CA THR A 260 -23.56 6.32 -5.68
C THR A 260 -23.58 6.42 -4.17
N SER A 261 -24.24 5.45 -3.52
CA SER A 261 -24.19 5.27 -2.07
C SER A 261 -22.94 4.48 -1.62
N ILE A 262 -22.24 3.82 -2.54
CA ILE A 262 -21.03 3.07 -2.21
C ILE A 262 -19.90 4.06 -1.85
N PRO A 263 -19.24 3.93 -0.68
CA PRO A 263 -18.10 4.74 -0.33
C PRO A 263 -16.97 4.63 -1.38
N ILE A 264 -16.38 5.74 -1.78
CA ILE A 264 -15.23 5.75 -2.68
C ILE A 264 -13.95 5.64 -1.86
N ALA A 265 -13.06 4.73 -2.27
CA ALA A 265 -11.72 4.57 -1.74
C ALA A 265 -10.68 4.94 -2.83
N THR A 266 -9.60 5.61 -2.44
CA THR A 266 -8.49 5.95 -3.35
C THR A 266 -7.27 6.42 -2.58
N GLY A 267 -6.10 6.43 -3.23
CA GLY A 267 -4.90 7.03 -2.66
C GLY A 267 -3.60 6.29 -2.95
N GLU A 268 -3.63 5.06 -3.42
CA GLU A 268 -2.41 4.27 -3.69
C GLU A 268 -1.47 4.91 -4.73
N ARG A 269 -2.04 5.69 -5.65
CA ARG A 269 -1.30 6.40 -6.70
C ARG A 269 -1.08 7.88 -6.42
N LEU A 270 -1.36 8.34 -5.19
CA LEU A 270 -1.14 9.70 -4.75
C LEU A 270 0.04 9.81 -3.80
N ALA A 271 0.67 10.97 -3.77
CA ALA A 271 1.78 11.29 -2.88
C ALA A 271 1.50 12.58 -2.11
N THR A 272 2.09 12.68 -0.93
CA THR A 272 2.03 13.84 -0.03
C THR A 272 0.64 14.26 0.46
N LYS A 273 0.61 14.91 1.60
CA LYS A 273 -0.59 15.53 2.16
C LYS A 273 -1.27 16.57 1.24
N PHE A 274 -0.52 17.11 0.27
CA PHE A 274 -1.06 18.15 -0.63
C PHE A 274 -2.07 17.56 -1.61
N GLU A 275 -1.81 16.38 -2.17
CA GLU A 275 -2.74 15.67 -3.05
C GLU A 275 -3.95 15.13 -2.28
N PHE A 276 -3.72 14.59 -1.08
CA PHE A 276 -4.80 14.07 -0.22
C PHE A 276 -5.71 15.19 0.32
N ARG A 277 -5.17 16.39 0.59
CA ARG A 277 -5.99 17.56 0.92
C ARG A 277 -7.03 17.83 -0.17
N GLU A 278 -6.61 17.78 -1.43
CA GLU A 278 -7.50 18.03 -2.56
C GLU A 278 -8.64 17.01 -2.65
N LEU A 279 -8.35 15.72 -2.38
CA LEU A 279 -9.38 14.68 -2.29
C LEU A 279 -10.43 15.00 -1.22
N LEU A 280 -9.98 15.41 -0.04
CA LEU A 280 -10.85 15.72 1.10
C LEU A 280 -11.69 16.97 0.85
N GLU A 281 -11.08 18.07 0.36
CA GLU A 281 -11.78 19.32 0.03
C GLU A 281 -12.89 19.11 -1.03
N LYS A 282 -12.64 18.23 -2.01
CA LYS A 282 -13.61 17.89 -3.07
C LYS A 282 -14.62 16.81 -2.64
N GLN A 283 -14.43 16.21 -1.46
CA GLN A 283 -15.22 15.06 -1.00
C GLN A 283 -15.22 13.92 -2.06
N ALA A 284 -14.05 13.66 -2.64
CA ALA A 284 -13.89 12.69 -3.71
C ALA A 284 -13.75 11.25 -3.18
N ALA A 285 -13.39 11.07 -1.91
CA ALA A 285 -13.25 9.78 -1.27
C ALA A 285 -13.63 9.86 0.22
N ALA A 286 -14.19 8.77 0.74
CA ALA A 286 -14.48 8.57 2.16
C ALA A 286 -13.42 7.68 2.83
N ILE A 287 -12.60 6.97 2.04
CA ILE A 287 -11.57 6.05 2.52
C ILE A 287 -10.28 6.37 1.76
N LEU A 288 -9.21 6.67 2.51
CA LEU A 288 -7.91 7.03 1.96
C LEU A 288 -6.94 5.85 2.04
N GLN A 289 -6.40 5.45 0.89
CA GLN A 289 -5.54 4.27 0.71
C GLN A 289 -4.10 4.69 0.37
N MET A 290 -3.46 5.44 1.27
CA MET A 290 -2.07 5.83 1.06
C MET A 290 -1.14 4.61 1.03
N ALA A 291 -0.22 4.55 0.08
CA ALA A 291 0.90 3.59 0.08
C ALA A 291 2.08 4.23 0.82
N LEU A 292 2.48 3.68 1.96
CA LEU A 292 3.50 4.32 2.80
C LEU A 292 4.87 4.36 2.13
N GLY A 293 5.18 3.37 1.30
CA GLY A 293 6.40 3.35 0.48
C GLY A 293 6.43 4.35 -0.67
N ARG A 294 5.36 5.14 -0.84
CA ARG A 294 5.23 6.15 -1.92
C ARG A 294 4.81 7.53 -1.42
N VAL A 295 4.03 7.59 -0.34
CA VAL A 295 3.38 8.84 0.09
C VAL A 295 4.33 9.82 0.76
N GLY A 296 5.51 9.37 1.16
CA GLY A 296 6.49 10.11 1.94
C GLY A 296 6.74 9.54 3.33
N GLY A 297 6.38 8.27 3.55
CA GLY A 297 6.64 7.54 4.79
C GLY A 297 5.54 7.68 5.83
N ILE A 298 5.86 7.23 7.05
CA ILE A 298 4.93 7.07 8.17
C ILE A 298 4.41 8.42 8.69
N LEU A 299 5.29 9.42 8.86
CA LEU A 299 4.91 10.73 9.41
C LEU A 299 4.00 11.50 8.44
N GLU A 300 4.29 11.44 7.14
CA GLU A 300 3.43 12.09 6.14
C GLU A 300 2.05 11.39 6.08
N ALA A 301 2.03 10.06 6.13
CA ALA A 301 0.79 9.29 6.21
C ALA A 301 0.00 9.60 7.52
N LYS A 302 0.69 9.79 8.66
CA LYS A 302 0.05 10.19 9.92
C LYS A 302 -0.58 11.58 9.84
N LYS A 303 0.04 12.53 9.13
CA LYS A 303 -0.54 13.86 8.87
C LYS A 303 -1.80 13.75 8.00
N ILE A 304 -1.77 12.87 6.99
CA ILE A 304 -2.93 12.59 6.12
C ILE A 304 -4.06 11.96 6.94
N ALA A 305 -3.77 10.98 7.79
CA ALA A 305 -4.75 10.37 8.68
C ALA A 305 -5.43 11.41 9.59
N GLY A 306 -4.64 12.33 10.19
CA GLY A 306 -5.17 13.40 11.02
C GLY A 306 -6.03 14.42 10.23
N MET A 307 -5.69 14.71 8.97
CA MET A 307 -6.57 15.53 8.11
C MET A 307 -7.87 14.78 7.81
N ALA A 308 -7.80 13.47 7.50
CA ALA A 308 -8.97 12.65 7.19
C ALA A 308 -9.99 12.62 8.35
N GLU A 309 -9.53 12.55 9.60
CA GLU A 309 -10.41 12.61 10.78
C GLU A 309 -11.32 13.83 10.78
N ALA A 310 -10.80 15.01 10.41
CA ALA A 310 -11.57 16.26 10.38
C ALA A 310 -12.69 16.23 9.32
N TYR A 311 -12.62 15.36 8.34
CA TYR A 311 -13.62 15.15 7.28
C TYR A 311 -14.47 13.90 7.51
N TYR A 312 -14.32 13.19 8.65
CA TYR A 312 -14.93 11.91 8.94
C TYR A 312 -14.56 10.83 7.92
N ALA A 313 -13.40 10.95 7.28
CA ALA A 313 -12.84 9.95 6.38
C ALA A 313 -11.95 8.96 7.15
N GLN A 314 -11.97 7.72 6.72
CA GLN A 314 -11.17 6.64 7.31
C GLN A 314 -9.92 6.37 6.47
N ILE A 315 -8.96 5.65 7.05
CA ILE A 315 -7.78 5.17 6.34
C ILE A 315 -7.81 3.65 6.20
N ALA A 316 -7.33 3.18 5.05
CA ALA A 316 -7.12 1.78 4.73
C ALA A 316 -5.86 1.67 3.88
N PRO A 317 -4.65 1.73 4.47
CA PRO A 317 -3.40 1.83 3.72
C PRO A 317 -3.23 0.71 2.70
N HIS A 318 -2.81 1.10 1.49
CA HIS A 318 -2.52 0.17 0.40
C HIS A 318 -1.31 -0.70 0.71
N LEU A 319 -1.33 -1.96 0.25
CA LEU A 319 -0.19 -2.88 0.34
C LEU A 319 -0.13 -3.84 -0.86
N TYR A 320 0.77 -3.59 -1.81
CA TYR A 320 1.14 -4.59 -2.82
C TYR A 320 2.65 -4.59 -3.08
N CYS A 321 3.42 -4.82 -2.02
CA CYS A 321 4.87 -4.77 -1.97
C CYS A 321 5.42 -5.75 -0.92
N GLY A 322 6.58 -5.49 -0.36
CA GLY A 322 7.23 -6.34 0.62
C GLY A 322 6.77 -6.11 2.07
N PRO A 323 7.33 -6.89 2.99
CA PRO A 323 6.88 -6.88 4.38
C PRO A 323 7.37 -5.68 5.20
N ILE A 324 8.31 -4.88 4.70
CA ILE A 324 8.79 -3.70 5.44
C ILE A 324 7.77 -2.57 5.33
N GLU A 325 7.18 -2.35 4.15
CA GLU A 325 6.05 -1.43 4.03
C GLU A 325 4.84 -1.94 4.81
N ALA A 326 4.58 -3.27 4.83
CA ALA A 326 3.55 -3.85 5.68
C ALA A 326 3.77 -3.51 7.17
N ALA A 327 5.00 -3.63 7.66
CA ALA A 327 5.34 -3.26 9.03
C ALA A 327 5.13 -1.77 9.29
N ALA A 328 5.49 -0.89 8.35
CA ALA A 328 5.24 0.55 8.44
C ALA A 328 3.73 0.88 8.50
N ASN A 329 2.91 0.23 7.64
CA ASN A 329 1.45 0.35 7.69
C ASN A 329 0.91 -0.04 9.06
N ILE A 330 1.35 -1.17 9.62
CA ILE A 330 0.94 -1.65 10.95
C ILE A 330 1.25 -0.62 12.03
N GLN A 331 2.41 0.05 11.98
CA GLN A 331 2.73 1.11 12.94
C GLN A 331 1.77 2.29 12.85
N LEU A 332 1.42 2.74 11.65
CA LEU A 332 0.45 3.81 11.42
C LEU A 332 -0.94 3.42 11.90
N ASP A 333 -1.42 2.26 11.48
CA ASP A 333 -2.76 1.78 11.74
C ASP A 333 -3.02 1.58 13.23
N THR A 334 -2.03 1.03 13.93
CA THR A 334 -2.11 0.77 15.37
C THR A 334 -2.40 2.03 16.19
N CYS A 335 -1.89 3.20 15.76
CA CYS A 335 -2.05 4.46 16.48
C CYS A 335 -3.03 5.44 15.83
N SER A 336 -3.81 5.02 14.82
CA SER A 336 -4.72 5.91 14.08
C SER A 336 -6.18 5.59 14.40
N PRO A 337 -6.92 6.48 15.12
CA PRO A 337 -8.31 6.21 15.53
C PRO A 337 -9.27 5.97 14.36
N ASN A 338 -9.01 6.59 13.20
CA ASN A 338 -9.81 6.45 11.98
C ASN A 338 -9.34 5.33 11.05
N PHE A 339 -8.55 4.39 11.54
CA PHE A 339 -8.22 3.15 10.81
C PHE A 339 -9.48 2.32 10.59
N LEU A 340 -9.69 1.84 9.37
CA LEU A 340 -10.80 0.99 8.98
C LEU A 340 -10.39 -0.48 8.86
N ILE A 341 -9.43 -0.75 7.97
CA ILE A 341 -8.98 -2.09 7.62
C ILE A 341 -7.65 -2.02 6.88
N GLN A 342 -6.77 -3.01 7.06
CA GLN A 342 -5.47 -3.10 6.40
C GLN A 342 -5.50 -4.08 5.22
N GLU A 343 -5.00 -3.64 4.06
CA GLU A 343 -4.69 -4.54 2.95
C GLU A 343 -3.62 -5.55 3.36
N SER A 344 -3.84 -6.83 3.05
CA SER A 344 -2.81 -7.84 3.25
C SER A 344 -2.66 -8.72 2.01
N ILE A 345 -1.49 -9.35 1.86
CA ILE A 345 -1.19 -10.28 0.79
C ILE A 345 -1.31 -11.69 1.37
N GLY A 346 -2.50 -12.29 1.22
CA GLY A 346 -2.84 -13.48 1.98
C GLY A 346 -2.74 -13.19 3.48
N LYS A 347 -2.17 -14.11 4.22
CA LYS A 347 -1.93 -13.98 5.68
C LYS A 347 -0.55 -13.38 6.00
N LEU A 348 0.09 -12.72 5.03
CA LEU A 348 1.49 -12.28 5.09
C LEU A 348 2.46 -13.47 5.28
N ASP A 349 2.07 -14.62 4.77
CA ASP A 349 2.81 -15.89 4.79
C ASP A 349 3.72 -16.06 3.55
N GLY A 350 4.26 -17.27 3.36
CA GLY A 350 5.15 -17.59 2.26
C GLY A 350 6.37 -16.68 2.24
N PHE A 351 6.72 -16.13 1.08
CA PHE A 351 7.94 -15.33 0.94
C PHE A 351 7.93 -14.03 1.76
N HIS A 352 6.75 -13.46 2.08
CA HIS A 352 6.64 -12.33 3.00
C HIS A 352 7.10 -12.69 4.43
N ALA A 353 6.85 -13.92 4.85
CA ALA A 353 7.33 -14.43 6.14
C ALA A 353 8.80 -14.87 6.09
N GLU A 354 9.21 -15.58 5.03
CA GLU A 354 10.55 -16.16 4.90
C GLU A 354 11.66 -15.10 4.86
N ILE A 355 11.38 -13.93 4.28
CA ILE A 355 12.36 -12.84 4.15
C ILE A 355 12.56 -12.04 5.44
N LEU A 356 11.75 -12.29 6.45
CA LEU A 356 11.90 -11.74 7.80
C LEU A 356 12.53 -12.77 8.74
N LYS A 357 13.25 -12.31 9.77
CA LYS A 357 13.73 -13.20 10.85
C LYS A 357 12.58 -13.79 11.64
N GLU A 358 11.52 -13.01 11.86
CA GLU A 358 10.28 -13.44 12.48
C GLU A 358 9.10 -12.88 11.66
N PRO A 359 8.11 -13.71 11.31
CA PRO A 359 7.00 -13.29 10.47
C PRO A 359 6.06 -12.32 11.21
N ILE A 360 5.38 -11.47 10.45
CA ILE A 360 4.26 -10.68 10.95
C ILE A 360 3.15 -11.65 11.38
N GLN A 361 2.59 -11.44 12.55
CA GLN A 361 1.55 -12.31 13.11
C GLN A 361 0.18 -11.95 12.54
N TRP A 362 -0.54 -12.97 12.08
CA TRP A 362 -1.89 -12.87 11.57
C TRP A 362 -2.76 -13.97 12.21
N GLU A 363 -3.92 -13.60 12.75
CA GLU A 363 -4.84 -14.52 13.44
C GLU A 363 -6.29 -14.15 13.11
N ASP A 364 -7.06 -15.10 12.61
CA ASP A 364 -8.52 -14.99 12.40
C ASP A 364 -8.98 -13.66 11.75
N GLY A 365 -8.35 -13.27 10.65
CA GLY A 365 -8.69 -12.05 9.90
C GLY A 365 -8.01 -10.77 10.41
N TYR A 366 -7.13 -10.88 11.42
CA TYR A 366 -6.49 -9.73 12.04
C TYR A 366 -4.97 -9.85 12.01
N ILE A 367 -4.31 -8.73 11.76
CA ILE A 367 -2.87 -8.57 11.98
C ILE A 367 -2.66 -8.17 13.43
N ILE A 368 -1.69 -8.79 14.10
CA ILE A 368 -1.33 -8.48 15.48
C ILE A 368 -0.13 -7.52 15.47
N PRO A 369 -0.27 -6.28 15.99
CA PRO A 369 0.81 -5.31 16.03
C PRO A 369 2.02 -5.84 16.79
N PRO A 370 3.26 -5.72 16.24
CA PRO A 370 4.46 -6.15 16.94
C PRO A 370 4.75 -5.24 18.13
N THR A 371 5.27 -5.81 19.21
CA THR A 371 5.67 -5.07 20.42
C THR A 371 7.16 -4.76 20.47
N LYS A 372 7.94 -5.26 19.51
CA LYS A 372 9.38 -5.00 19.40
C LYS A 372 9.66 -3.55 19.01
N PRO A 373 10.82 -2.99 19.41
CA PRO A 373 11.22 -1.64 19.04
C PRO A 373 11.31 -1.42 17.52
N GLY A 374 11.17 -0.18 17.10
CA GLY A 374 11.22 0.22 15.69
C GLY A 374 9.97 -0.20 14.93
N LEU A 375 10.14 -0.66 13.71
CA LEU A 375 9.06 -1.24 12.90
C LEU A 375 8.60 -2.61 13.43
N GLY A 376 9.37 -3.23 14.33
CA GLY A 376 9.06 -4.50 14.97
C GLY A 376 9.41 -5.73 14.12
N VAL A 377 10.07 -5.56 12.99
CA VAL A 377 10.53 -6.62 12.08
C VAL A 377 12.00 -6.44 11.72
N GLU A 378 12.65 -7.53 11.31
CA GLU A 378 14.03 -7.52 10.83
C GLU A 378 14.16 -8.37 9.57
N LEU A 379 14.99 -7.91 8.60
CA LEU A 379 15.29 -8.68 7.41
C LEU A 379 16.16 -9.92 7.74
N ASN A 380 15.82 -11.04 7.12
CA ASN A 380 16.68 -12.21 7.04
C ASN A 380 17.66 -12.02 5.88
N GLU A 381 18.84 -11.46 6.18
CA GLU A 381 19.84 -11.12 5.14
C GLU A 381 20.35 -12.34 4.36
N GLU A 382 20.29 -13.54 4.91
CA GLU A 382 20.63 -14.77 4.20
C GLU A 382 19.60 -15.06 3.09
N VAL A 383 18.33 -14.96 3.41
CA VAL A 383 17.25 -15.12 2.42
C VAL A 383 17.32 -14.02 1.37
N VAL A 384 17.56 -12.77 1.77
CA VAL A 384 17.75 -11.63 0.85
C VAL A 384 18.88 -11.91 -0.13
N ALA A 385 20.04 -12.38 0.36
CA ALA A 385 21.22 -12.69 -0.47
C ALA A 385 20.97 -13.83 -1.46
N ASN A 386 20.11 -14.79 -1.10
CA ASN A 386 19.78 -15.93 -1.94
C ASN A 386 18.71 -15.63 -3.01
N HIS A 387 18.08 -14.44 -2.98
CA HIS A 387 17.02 -14.03 -3.92
C HIS A 387 17.35 -12.72 -4.66
N PRO A 388 18.53 -12.59 -5.32
CA PRO A 388 18.81 -11.39 -6.11
C PRO A 388 17.81 -11.27 -7.26
N TYR A 389 17.37 -10.05 -7.54
CA TYR A 389 16.47 -9.81 -8.67
C TYR A 389 17.09 -10.24 -10.00
N GLN A 390 16.33 -11.02 -10.76
CA GLN A 390 16.65 -11.43 -12.11
C GLN A 390 15.62 -10.83 -13.07
N PRO A 391 16.03 -10.08 -14.09
CA PRO A 391 15.09 -9.56 -15.08
C PRO A 391 14.41 -10.73 -15.82
N PRO A 392 13.12 -10.57 -16.20
CA PRO A 392 12.45 -11.59 -16.99
C PRO A 392 13.19 -11.87 -18.31
N PRO A 393 13.23 -13.12 -18.79
CA PRO A 393 13.84 -13.44 -20.07
C PRO A 393 13.24 -12.54 -21.19
N GLY A 394 14.11 -11.85 -21.96
CA GLY A 394 13.71 -11.04 -23.12
C GLY A 394 13.40 -9.57 -22.83
N ARG A 395 13.78 -9.03 -21.67
CA ARG A 395 13.76 -7.59 -21.39
C ARG A 395 15.17 -7.09 -21.06
#